data_79a71e7bc828bb2f5816337f8a77cb63
#
_entry.id   79a71e7bc828bb2f5816337f8a77cb63
#
_cell.length_a   1.000
_cell.length_b   1.000
_cell.length_c   1.000
_cell.angle_alpha   90.00
_cell.angle_beta   90.00
_cell.angle_gamma   90.00
#
_symmetry.space_group_name_H-M   'P 1'
#
loop_
_entity.id
_entity.type
_entity.pdbx_description
1 polymer ?
#
loop_
_entity_poly.entity_id
_entity_poly.type
_entity_poly.pdbx_seq_one_letter_code
_entity_poly.pdbx_strand_id
1 'polypeptide(L)'
;MLRGMTARSDAPASATATPPAPVNVIVGEEELLVERSVSALVTAARLALAAEAGLAPPDGRTGPGDPATAPGDIHDVAAKDLAMGELTALTSPSLFGGGGVVVIRAAQDAGKEVADEILRYAADPAPDVVLVVTHAGGAKGKALLTSLTKGRRAAGSVTVIECPKITRFSDRLDFVRSEFRRAGRVADEGSLRALLDAVGSDLREIAAACSQLSADVEGHIGEEAVSRYYHGRAEASGFTVSDRAVEGRLADALEQLRWALATGVPPVLITSALAQGVRLLGRVGAAPRGKNSAALAAEVGAPPWKIDRVRQQLRGWAPEGVAQALQVVAEADAQIKGEAASPGFALERAIRRIVACRS
;
A
#
# COMPACT_ATOMS: atom_id res chain seq x y z
N MET A 1 14.00 -25.14 -17.05
CA MET A 1 14.34 -24.99 -15.63
C MET A 1 14.81 -23.56 -15.42
N LEU A 2 13.91 -22.67 -15.03
CA LEU A 2 14.23 -21.27 -14.64
C LEU A 2 13.74 -21.10 -13.21
N ARG A 3 14.68 -21.17 -12.28
CA ARG A 3 14.47 -20.84 -10.86
C ARG A 3 14.28 -19.33 -10.75
N GLY A 4 13.07 -18.92 -10.39
CA GLY A 4 12.78 -17.54 -9.99
C GLY A 4 13.50 -17.20 -8.69
N MET A 5 14.45 -16.29 -8.76
CA MET A 5 14.97 -15.58 -7.58
C MET A 5 13.96 -14.53 -7.17
N THR A 6 13.19 -14.84 -6.14
CA THR A 6 12.42 -13.84 -5.40
C THR A 6 13.42 -12.97 -4.65
N ALA A 7 13.56 -11.72 -5.09
CA ALA A 7 14.29 -10.71 -4.33
C ALA A 7 13.53 -10.47 -3.02
N ARG A 8 14.14 -10.85 -1.91
CA ARG A 8 13.70 -10.52 -0.56
C ARG A 8 13.86 -9.01 -0.38
N SER A 9 12.77 -8.33 -0.11
CA SER A 9 12.74 -6.95 0.35
C SER A 9 13.14 -6.92 1.84
N ASP A 10 14.38 -7.24 2.13
CA ASP A 10 14.97 -6.96 3.44
C ASP A 10 15.59 -5.57 3.39
N ALA A 11 14.83 -4.57 3.82
CA ALA A 11 15.42 -3.28 4.16
C ALA A 11 16.17 -3.45 5.50
N PRO A 12 17.49 -3.21 5.54
CA PRO A 12 18.28 -3.47 6.74
C PRO A 12 17.97 -2.44 7.84
N ALA A 13 17.66 -2.96 9.04
CA ALA A 13 17.86 -2.22 10.25
C ALA A 13 19.36 -2.20 10.56
N SER A 14 19.92 -1.01 10.81
CA SER A 14 21.27 -0.72 11.31
C SER A 14 22.41 -1.53 10.66
N ALA A 15 22.93 -1.01 9.57
CA ALA A 15 24.28 -1.32 9.12
C ALA A 15 24.88 0.00 8.62
N THR A 16 26.17 0.16 8.72
CA THR A 16 26.98 1.16 8.03
C THR A 16 26.47 1.29 6.60
N ALA A 17 25.67 2.32 6.34
CA ALA A 17 24.97 2.47 5.08
C ALA A 17 26.04 2.62 3.98
N THR A 18 26.10 1.65 3.10
CA THR A 18 26.86 1.80 1.86
C THR A 18 26.37 3.08 1.18
N PRO A 19 27.27 3.99 0.78
CA PRO A 19 26.84 5.21 0.09
C PRO A 19 25.96 4.85 -1.11
N PRO A 20 24.91 5.62 -1.40
CA PRO A 20 24.07 5.36 -2.55
C PRO A 20 24.89 5.47 -3.84
N ALA A 21 24.47 4.75 -4.88
CA ALA A 21 25.09 4.90 -6.19
C ALA A 21 24.93 6.34 -6.70
N PRO A 22 25.81 6.82 -7.60
CA PRO A 22 25.66 8.16 -8.18
C PRO A 22 24.31 8.38 -8.84
N VAL A 23 23.71 7.32 -9.41
CA VAL A 23 22.36 7.36 -10.00
C VAL A 23 21.49 6.23 -9.41
N ASN A 24 20.34 6.59 -8.89
CA ASN A 24 19.40 5.66 -8.30
C ASN A 24 18.04 5.78 -9.01
N VAL A 25 17.51 4.68 -9.51
CA VAL A 25 16.24 4.62 -10.23
C VAL A 25 15.23 3.86 -9.38
N ILE A 26 14.15 4.52 -8.97
CA ILE A 26 13.05 3.92 -8.23
C ILE A 26 11.91 3.66 -9.21
N VAL A 27 11.50 2.40 -9.34
CA VAL A 27 10.51 1.98 -10.34
C VAL A 27 9.33 1.32 -9.68
N GLY A 28 8.14 1.84 -9.90
CA GLY A 28 6.90 1.21 -9.44
C GLY A 28 5.76 2.17 -9.21
N GLU A 29 4.57 1.58 -8.98
CA GLU A 29 3.31 2.30 -8.80
C GLU A 29 2.90 2.43 -7.32
N GLU A 30 3.67 1.82 -6.40
CA GLU A 30 3.33 1.86 -4.98
C GLU A 30 3.91 3.12 -4.34
N GLU A 31 3.09 4.14 -4.25
CA GLU A 31 3.49 5.48 -3.82
C GLU A 31 4.20 5.49 -2.47
N LEU A 32 3.69 4.76 -1.47
CA LEU A 32 4.31 4.71 -0.14
C LEU A 32 5.72 4.16 -0.20
N LEU A 33 5.96 3.10 -0.99
CA LEU A 33 7.28 2.49 -1.13
C LEU A 33 8.23 3.40 -1.91
N VAL A 34 7.73 4.09 -2.94
CA VAL A 34 8.49 5.08 -3.70
C VAL A 34 8.94 6.21 -2.80
N GLU A 35 8.02 6.83 -2.03
CA GLU A 35 8.34 7.93 -1.11
C GLU A 35 9.36 7.52 -0.04
N ARG A 36 9.19 6.33 0.54
CA ARG A 36 10.14 5.80 1.53
C ARG A 36 11.52 5.55 0.93
N SER A 37 11.56 5.04 -0.29
CA SER A 37 12.82 4.79 -0.99
C SER A 37 13.54 6.09 -1.32
N VAL A 38 12.81 7.12 -1.76
CA VAL A 38 13.37 8.47 -1.98
C VAL A 38 13.92 9.03 -0.68
N SER A 39 13.11 9.04 0.39
CA SER A 39 13.53 9.57 1.70
C SER A 39 14.77 8.85 2.25
N ALA A 40 14.83 7.53 2.12
CA ALA A 40 15.98 6.74 2.55
C ALA A 40 17.24 7.06 1.73
N LEU A 41 17.11 7.19 0.40
CA LEU A 41 18.24 7.55 -0.47
C LEU A 41 18.73 8.97 -0.19
N VAL A 42 17.84 9.93 -0.05
CA VAL A 42 18.18 11.32 0.28
C VAL A 42 18.93 11.38 1.61
N THR A 43 18.44 10.68 2.62
CA THR A 43 19.09 10.60 3.93
C THR A 43 20.48 9.96 3.83
N ALA A 44 20.60 8.83 3.13
CA ALA A 44 21.87 8.14 2.97
C ALA A 44 22.90 8.96 2.16
N ALA A 45 22.43 9.65 1.10
CA ALA A 45 23.27 10.53 0.29
C ALA A 45 23.81 11.71 1.11
N ARG A 46 22.96 12.35 1.89
CA ARG A 46 23.38 13.46 2.77
C ARG A 46 24.40 13.02 3.81
N LEU A 47 24.19 11.85 4.42
CA LEU A 47 25.16 11.30 5.37
C LEU A 47 26.51 10.99 4.71
N ALA A 48 26.51 10.44 3.50
CA ALA A 48 27.72 10.17 2.75
C ALA A 48 28.46 11.46 2.39
N LEU A 49 27.77 12.45 1.83
CA LEU A 49 28.32 13.76 1.49
C LEU A 49 28.87 14.51 2.73
N ALA A 50 28.18 14.43 3.87
CA ALA A 50 28.65 15.00 5.12
C ALA A 50 29.95 14.33 5.62
N ALA A 51 30.04 13.00 5.48
CA ALA A 51 31.22 12.25 5.86
C ALA A 51 32.43 12.60 4.97
N GLU A 52 32.23 12.74 3.65
CA GLU A 52 33.26 13.14 2.70
C GLU A 52 33.75 14.59 2.95
N ALA A 53 32.82 15.49 3.36
CA ALA A 53 33.16 16.86 3.73
C ALA A 53 33.84 16.98 5.12
N GLY A 54 34.03 15.88 5.85
CA GLY A 54 34.60 15.89 7.19
C GLY A 54 33.68 16.49 8.26
N LEU A 55 32.39 16.62 7.98
CA LEU A 55 31.38 17.22 8.83
C LEU A 55 30.52 16.18 9.58
N ALA A 56 30.92 14.90 9.54
CA ALA A 56 30.24 13.85 10.27
C ALA A 56 30.31 14.10 11.78
N PRO A 57 29.23 13.90 12.54
CA PRO A 57 29.24 14.08 13.98
C PRO A 57 30.25 13.14 14.64
N PRO A 58 31.05 13.60 15.61
CA PRO A 58 32.20 12.86 16.15
C PRO A 58 31.82 11.57 16.89
N ASP A 59 30.58 11.34 17.19
CA ASP A 59 30.13 10.27 18.12
C ASP A 59 29.27 9.18 17.48
N GLY A 60 29.07 9.14 16.16
CA GLY A 60 28.25 8.12 15.50
C GLY A 60 26.78 8.03 16.02
N ARG A 61 26.41 8.91 16.89
CA ARG A 61 25.04 9.07 17.41
C ARG A 61 24.25 9.97 16.46
N THR A 62 23.67 9.38 15.46
CA THR A 62 22.55 10.01 14.76
C THR A 62 21.33 9.98 15.69
N GLY A 63 21.26 10.95 16.59
CA GLY A 63 19.96 11.42 17.06
C GLY A 63 19.21 11.95 15.83
N PRO A 64 17.88 12.12 15.86
CA PRO A 64 17.16 12.81 14.80
C PRO A 64 17.65 14.27 14.81
N GLY A 65 18.84 14.48 14.21
CA GLY A 65 19.40 15.81 13.99
C GLY A 65 18.51 16.51 12.98
N ASP A 66 18.24 17.76 13.26
CA ASP A 66 17.48 18.65 12.40
C ASP A 66 17.98 18.49 10.95
N PRO A 67 17.13 18.04 10.01
CA PRO A 67 17.52 17.90 8.61
C PRO A 67 18.03 19.19 7.97
N ALA A 68 17.86 20.33 8.64
CA ALA A 68 18.35 21.65 8.20
C ALA A 68 19.87 21.82 8.32
N THR A 69 20.61 20.98 9.04
CA THR A 69 22.04 21.18 9.32
C THR A 69 23.01 20.28 8.56
N ALA A 70 22.52 19.33 7.75
CA ALA A 70 23.41 18.50 6.92
C ALA A 70 23.76 19.23 5.61
N PRO A 71 25.04 19.29 5.22
CA PRO A 71 25.46 19.93 3.98
C PRO A 71 24.92 19.21 2.75
N GLY A 72 24.72 19.97 1.68
CA GLY A 72 24.23 19.49 0.40
C GLY A 72 22.82 20.02 0.08
N ASP A 73 22.70 20.69 -1.04
CA ASP A 73 21.43 21.17 -1.53
C ASP A 73 20.56 19.98 -2.00
N ILE A 74 19.27 20.00 -1.65
CA ILE A 74 18.31 19.03 -2.13
C ILE A 74 17.39 19.73 -3.13
N HIS A 75 17.39 19.24 -4.36
CA HIS A 75 16.48 19.65 -5.40
C HIS A 75 15.49 18.53 -5.67
N ASP A 76 14.21 18.74 -5.40
CA ASP A 76 13.13 17.78 -5.65
C ASP A 76 12.17 18.39 -6.69
N VAL A 77 12.23 17.90 -7.92
CA VAL A 77 11.56 18.50 -9.07
C VAL A 77 10.80 17.44 -9.87
N ALA A 78 9.63 17.82 -10.42
CA ALA A 78 8.91 16.93 -11.32
C ALA A 78 9.50 17.02 -12.74
N ALA A 79 9.69 15.89 -13.38
CA ALA A 79 10.32 15.82 -14.71
C ALA A 79 9.60 16.66 -15.78
N LYS A 80 8.28 16.81 -15.66
CA LYS A 80 7.46 17.64 -16.56
C LYS A 80 7.71 19.14 -16.45
N ASP A 81 8.22 19.58 -15.29
CA ASP A 81 8.44 21.00 -14.97
C ASP A 81 9.89 21.43 -15.24
N LEU A 82 10.78 20.47 -15.54
CA LEU A 82 12.17 20.76 -15.91
C LEU A 82 12.28 21.38 -17.31
N ALA A 83 13.00 22.48 -17.40
CA ALA A 83 13.41 23.06 -18.67
C ALA A 83 14.72 22.43 -19.19
N MET A 84 14.96 22.56 -20.47
CA MET A 84 16.23 22.14 -21.10
C MET A 84 17.42 22.87 -20.46
N GLY A 85 18.46 22.13 -20.05
CA GLY A 85 19.66 22.65 -19.41
C GLY A 85 19.53 22.83 -17.90
N GLU A 86 18.31 22.75 -17.34
CA GLU A 86 18.09 22.93 -15.91
C GLU A 86 18.69 21.79 -15.08
N LEU A 87 18.56 20.54 -15.56
CA LEU A 87 19.20 19.41 -14.88
C LEU A 87 20.73 19.61 -14.80
N THR A 88 21.35 20.08 -15.88
CA THR A 88 22.78 20.38 -15.90
C THR A 88 23.13 21.44 -14.88
N ALA A 89 22.31 22.47 -14.69
CA ALA A 89 22.52 23.48 -13.67
C ALA A 89 22.40 22.92 -12.25
N LEU A 90 21.34 22.07 -12.00
CA LEU A 90 21.10 21.44 -10.70
C LEU A 90 22.17 20.40 -10.32
N THR A 91 22.83 19.80 -11.30
CA THR A 91 23.89 18.81 -11.09
C THR A 91 25.29 19.36 -11.24
N SER A 92 25.44 20.67 -11.45
CA SER A 92 26.75 21.32 -11.50
C SER A 92 27.38 21.36 -10.12
N PRO A 93 28.70 21.14 -10.00
CA PRO A 93 29.40 21.22 -8.72
C PRO A 93 29.20 22.56 -8.03
N SER A 94 28.94 22.55 -6.72
CA SER A 94 28.82 23.78 -5.94
C SER A 94 30.19 24.45 -5.82
N LEU A 95 30.27 25.75 -6.08
CA LEU A 95 31.47 26.56 -5.89
C LEU A 95 31.95 26.61 -4.42
N PHE A 96 31.04 26.31 -3.50
CA PHE A 96 31.32 26.33 -2.06
C PHE A 96 31.55 24.95 -1.46
N GLY A 97 31.60 23.89 -2.28
CA GLY A 97 31.70 22.50 -1.83
C GLY A 97 30.37 21.97 -1.26
N GLY A 98 30.37 20.72 -0.83
CA GLY A 98 29.23 20.12 -0.08
C GLY A 98 28.32 19.17 -0.89
N GLY A 99 28.51 19.06 -2.20
CA GLY A 99 27.73 18.14 -3.03
C GLY A 99 26.21 18.42 -3.05
N GLY A 100 25.44 17.55 -3.69
CA GLY A 100 24.00 17.71 -3.77
C GLY A 100 23.20 16.43 -4.00
N VAL A 101 21.91 16.49 -3.73
CA VAL A 101 20.97 15.44 -4.05
C VAL A 101 19.87 15.99 -4.97
N VAL A 102 19.76 15.43 -6.16
CA VAL A 102 18.74 15.81 -7.13
C VAL A 102 17.74 14.68 -7.28
N VAL A 103 16.48 14.96 -6.95
CA VAL A 103 15.37 14.02 -7.10
C VAL A 103 14.51 14.45 -8.29
N ILE A 104 14.43 13.61 -9.32
CA ILE A 104 13.55 13.82 -10.46
C ILE A 104 12.31 12.93 -10.29
N ARG A 105 11.16 13.56 -10.08
CA ARG A 105 9.89 12.88 -9.89
C ARG A 105 9.22 12.59 -11.22
N ALA A 106 8.59 11.41 -11.33
CA ALA A 106 7.77 11.01 -12.46
C ALA A 106 8.49 11.16 -13.83
N ALA A 107 9.68 10.58 -13.95
CA ALA A 107 10.50 10.67 -15.17
C ALA A 107 9.81 10.13 -16.43
N GLN A 108 8.72 9.35 -16.32
CA GLN A 108 7.88 8.98 -17.45
C GLN A 108 7.20 10.18 -18.12
N ASP A 109 7.12 11.32 -17.44
CA ASP A 109 6.50 12.55 -17.94
C ASP A 109 7.52 13.55 -18.52
N ALA A 110 8.81 13.18 -18.52
CA ALA A 110 9.88 14.00 -19.10
C ALA A 110 9.68 14.22 -20.59
N GLY A 111 9.91 15.45 -21.03
CA GLY A 111 10.09 15.76 -22.44
C GLY A 111 11.34 15.07 -23.02
N LYS A 112 11.42 15.00 -24.34
CA LYS A 112 12.53 14.30 -24.99
C LYS A 112 13.90 14.88 -24.62
N GLU A 113 14.01 16.20 -24.61
CA GLU A 113 15.24 16.91 -24.28
C GLU A 113 15.71 16.61 -22.85
N VAL A 114 14.78 16.63 -21.88
CA VAL A 114 15.05 16.31 -20.47
C VAL A 114 15.41 14.84 -20.32
N ALA A 115 14.72 13.93 -21.02
CA ALA A 115 15.05 12.51 -21.01
C ALA A 115 16.47 12.25 -21.54
N ASP A 116 16.86 12.91 -22.63
CA ASP A 116 18.22 12.82 -23.21
C ASP A 116 19.27 13.41 -22.24
N GLU A 117 18.92 14.46 -21.50
CA GLU A 117 19.79 15.07 -20.50
C GLU A 117 19.99 14.14 -19.29
N ILE A 118 18.93 13.49 -18.79
CA ILE A 118 19.02 12.48 -17.74
C ILE A 118 19.93 11.31 -18.16
N LEU A 119 19.80 10.84 -19.40
CA LEU A 119 20.63 9.76 -19.93
C LEU A 119 22.10 10.16 -20.06
N ARG A 120 22.35 11.40 -20.47
CA ARG A 120 23.69 11.95 -20.62
C ARG A 120 24.38 12.06 -19.24
N TYR A 121 23.68 12.63 -18.27
CA TYR A 121 24.17 12.70 -16.89
C TYR A 121 24.44 11.32 -16.30
N ALA A 122 23.53 10.36 -16.48
CA ALA A 122 23.73 8.99 -15.98
C ALA A 122 24.89 8.24 -16.66
N ALA A 123 25.41 8.73 -17.78
CA ALA A 123 26.59 8.15 -18.42
C ALA A 123 27.92 8.61 -17.76
N ASP A 124 27.93 9.83 -17.24
CA ASP A 124 29.11 10.46 -16.61
C ASP A 124 28.62 11.34 -15.43
N PRO A 125 28.21 10.70 -14.30
CA PRO A 125 27.68 11.41 -13.16
C PRO A 125 28.79 12.13 -12.40
N ALA A 126 28.49 13.35 -11.92
CA ALA A 126 29.40 14.08 -11.03
C ALA A 126 29.62 13.30 -9.72
N PRO A 127 30.83 13.27 -9.17
CA PRO A 127 31.17 12.45 -8.01
C PRO A 127 30.49 12.90 -6.71
N ASP A 128 30.18 14.20 -6.60
CA ASP A 128 29.62 14.84 -5.43
C ASP A 128 28.09 15.07 -5.52
N VAL A 129 27.42 14.50 -6.54
CA VAL A 129 25.97 14.61 -6.73
C VAL A 129 25.31 13.25 -6.84
N VAL A 130 24.29 13.01 -6.01
CA VAL A 130 23.47 11.81 -6.08
C VAL A 130 22.16 12.14 -6.81
N LEU A 131 21.95 11.49 -7.95
CA LEU A 131 20.71 11.59 -8.73
C LEU A 131 19.74 10.47 -8.34
N VAL A 132 18.51 10.84 -7.98
CA VAL A 132 17.39 9.92 -7.72
C VAL A 132 16.31 10.15 -8.76
N VAL A 133 15.95 9.13 -9.52
CA VAL A 133 14.93 9.23 -10.57
C VAL A 133 13.78 8.30 -10.23
N THR A 134 12.55 8.81 -10.12
CA THR A 134 11.36 7.97 -9.94
C THR A 134 10.64 7.77 -11.27
N HIS A 135 10.12 6.55 -11.49
CA HIS A 135 9.40 6.17 -12.70
C HIS A 135 8.29 5.17 -12.36
N ALA A 136 7.08 5.35 -12.88
CA ALA A 136 5.94 4.46 -12.59
C ALA A 136 6.08 3.02 -13.14
N GLY A 137 7.03 2.77 -14.07
CA GLY A 137 7.25 1.42 -14.62
C GLY A 137 6.37 1.02 -15.79
N GLY A 138 5.35 1.83 -16.13
CA GLY A 138 4.40 1.58 -17.21
C GLY A 138 4.97 1.80 -18.63
N ALA A 139 4.08 1.83 -19.62
CA ALA A 139 4.45 2.02 -21.04
C ALA A 139 5.01 3.41 -21.33
N LYS A 140 4.50 4.46 -20.66
CA LYS A 140 4.97 5.83 -20.80
C LYS A 140 6.41 5.95 -20.29
N GLY A 141 7.28 6.59 -21.05
CA GLY A 141 8.70 6.78 -20.69
C GLY A 141 9.54 5.49 -20.66
N LYS A 142 9.02 4.36 -21.16
CA LYS A 142 9.71 3.05 -21.12
C LYS A 142 11.08 3.07 -21.78
N ALA A 143 11.26 3.86 -22.84
CA ALA A 143 12.54 4.00 -23.54
C ALA A 143 13.62 4.60 -22.60
N LEU A 144 13.28 5.66 -21.86
CA LEU A 144 14.15 6.27 -20.84
C LEU A 144 14.52 5.26 -19.77
N LEU A 145 13.52 4.59 -19.16
CA LEU A 145 13.75 3.58 -18.14
C LEU A 145 14.66 2.46 -18.62
N THR A 146 14.39 1.93 -19.81
CA THR A 146 15.22 0.85 -20.40
C THR A 146 16.65 1.32 -20.63
N SER A 147 16.86 2.52 -21.13
CA SER A 147 18.18 3.08 -21.38
C SER A 147 18.93 3.40 -20.10
N LEU A 148 18.25 3.83 -19.04
CA LEU A 148 18.84 4.05 -17.72
C LEU A 148 19.30 2.75 -17.07
N THR A 149 18.56 1.67 -17.23
CA THR A 149 18.81 0.41 -16.52
C THR A 149 19.68 -0.57 -17.28
N LYS A 150 19.66 -0.52 -18.64
CA LYS A 150 20.35 -1.48 -19.51
C LYS A 150 21.86 -1.28 -19.45
N GLY A 151 22.58 -2.33 -19.00
CA GLY A 151 24.05 -2.37 -18.96
C GLY A 151 24.70 -1.59 -17.81
N ARG A 152 24.06 -0.59 -17.26
CA ARG A 152 24.60 0.28 -16.20
C ARG A 152 24.48 -0.33 -14.80
N ARG A 153 23.49 -1.20 -14.60
CA ARG A 153 23.30 -1.99 -13.37
C ARG A 153 24.51 -2.89 -13.09
N ALA A 154 25.08 -3.48 -14.13
CA ALA A 154 26.26 -4.34 -14.02
C ALA A 154 27.56 -3.57 -13.75
N ALA A 155 27.63 -2.29 -14.14
CA ALA A 155 28.79 -1.42 -13.93
C ALA A 155 28.80 -0.72 -12.55
N GLY A 156 27.73 -0.91 -11.73
CA GLY A 156 27.60 -0.29 -10.40
C GLY A 156 27.29 1.21 -10.41
N SER A 157 27.18 1.83 -11.58
CA SER A 157 26.89 3.27 -11.69
C SER A 157 25.40 3.60 -11.52
N VAL A 158 24.51 2.62 -11.65
CA VAL A 158 23.06 2.78 -11.49
C VAL A 158 22.50 1.68 -10.59
N THR A 159 21.84 2.09 -9.52
CA THR A 159 21.04 1.19 -8.66
C THR A 159 19.57 1.30 -9.02
N VAL A 160 18.88 0.16 -9.08
CA VAL A 160 17.44 0.11 -9.36
C VAL A 160 16.70 -0.47 -8.15
N ILE A 161 15.71 0.28 -7.64
CA ILE A 161 14.84 -0.11 -6.54
C ILE A 161 13.44 -0.32 -7.11
N GLU A 162 12.89 -1.52 -6.92
CA GLU A 162 11.57 -1.87 -7.43
C GLU A 162 10.52 -1.66 -6.34
N CYS A 163 9.47 -0.90 -6.64
CA CYS A 163 8.34 -0.59 -5.78
C CYS A 163 7.03 -1.02 -6.45
N PRO A 164 6.86 -2.33 -6.72
CA PRO A 164 5.66 -2.83 -7.39
C PRO A 164 4.43 -2.65 -6.50
N LYS A 165 3.26 -2.52 -7.13
CA LYS A 165 1.99 -2.44 -6.41
C LYS A 165 1.72 -3.71 -5.63
N ILE A 166 1.42 -3.57 -4.34
CA ILE A 166 1.09 -4.68 -3.45
C ILE A 166 -0.40 -5.00 -3.57
N THR A 167 -0.73 -6.01 -4.37
CA THR A 167 -2.13 -6.41 -4.62
C THR A 167 -2.55 -7.70 -3.94
N ARG A 168 -1.60 -8.63 -3.70
CA ARG A 168 -1.89 -9.92 -3.10
C ARG A 168 -2.04 -9.79 -1.59
N PHE A 169 -2.96 -10.57 -1.03
CA PHE A 169 -3.17 -10.58 0.43
C PHE A 169 -1.92 -11.05 1.19
N SER A 170 -1.20 -12.05 0.68
CA SER A 170 0.08 -12.51 1.26
C SER A 170 1.12 -11.39 1.36
N ASP A 171 1.25 -10.60 0.28
CA ASP A 171 2.24 -9.54 0.21
C ASP A 171 1.89 -8.40 1.17
N ARG A 172 0.58 -8.13 1.38
CA ARG A 172 0.10 -7.19 2.41
C ARG A 172 0.36 -7.71 3.82
N LEU A 173 0.18 -9.00 4.09
CA LEU A 173 0.55 -9.60 5.37
C LEU A 173 2.04 -9.45 5.65
N ASP A 174 2.88 -9.68 4.64
CA ASP A 174 4.32 -9.49 4.77
C ASP A 174 4.68 -8.02 4.99
N PHE A 175 3.98 -7.11 4.34
CA PHE A 175 4.11 -5.68 4.59
C PHE A 175 3.76 -5.30 6.03
N VAL A 176 2.58 -5.71 6.56
CA VAL A 176 2.19 -5.47 7.95
C VAL A 176 3.23 -6.03 8.92
N ARG A 177 3.69 -7.26 8.68
CA ARG A 177 4.73 -7.90 9.49
C ARG A 177 6.04 -7.11 9.47
N SER A 178 6.39 -6.53 8.33
CA SER A 178 7.58 -5.69 8.19
C SER A 178 7.43 -4.36 8.93
N GLU A 179 6.23 -3.76 8.93
CA GLU A 179 5.94 -2.53 9.66
C GLU A 179 6.09 -2.72 11.19
N PHE A 180 5.51 -3.79 11.75
CA PHE A 180 5.69 -4.08 13.17
C PHE A 180 7.17 -4.35 13.52
N ARG A 181 7.90 -5.12 12.69
CA ARG A 181 9.33 -5.34 12.90
C ARG A 181 10.14 -4.04 12.84
N ARG A 182 9.81 -3.13 11.94
CA ARG A 182 10.44 -1.80 11.85
C ARG A 182 10.22 -0.97 13.11
N ALA A 183 9.05 -1.11 13.72
CA ALA A 183 8.72 -0.48 15.02
C ALA A 183 9.30 -1.25 16.23
N GLY A 184 10.12 -2.30 16.02
CA GLY A 184 10.66 -3.12 17.10
C GLY A 184 9.61 -4.00 17.81
N ARG A 185 8.47 -4.27 17.14
CA ARG A 185 7.32 -4.99 17.72
C ARG A 185 7.12 -6.35 17.06
N VAL A 186 6.51 -7.25 17.83
CA VAL A 186 6.11 -8.57 17.36
C VAL A 186 4.58 -8.67 17.44
N ALA A 187 3.97 -9.11 16.36
CA ALA A 187 2.53 -9.37 16.24
C ALA A 187 2.31 -10.79 15.73
N ASP A 188 1.26 -11.45 16.20
CA ASP A 188 0.89 -12.78 15.72
C ASP A 188 0.14 -12.72 14.38
N GLU A 189 -0.01 -13.88 13.73
CA GLU A 189 -0.66 -13.97 12.41
C GLU A 189 -2.15 -13.57 12.47
N GLY A 190 -2.83 -13.81 13.61
CA GLY A 190 -4.21 -13.39 13.86
C GLY A 190 -4.33 -11.87 13.86
N SER A 191 -3.41 -11.18 14.57
CA SER A 191 -3.34 -9.71 14.61
C SER A 191 -3.09 -9.09 13.24
N LEU A 192 -2.17 -9.68 12.43
CA LEU A 192 -1.87 -9.18 11.10
C LEU A 192 -3.11 -9.23 10.20
N ARG A 193 -3.88 -10.32 10.28
CA ARG A 193 -5.13 -10.50 9.53
C ARG A 193 -6.22 -9.57 10.02
N ALA A 194 -6.42 -9.51 11.34
CA ALA A 194 -7.39 -8.62 11.96
C ALA A 194 -7.14 -7.15 11.58
N LEU A 195 -5.87 -6.74 11.54
CA LEU A 195 -5.50 -5.39 11.11
C LEU A 195 -5.85 -5.12 9.65
N LEU A 196 -5.53 -6.04 8.73
CA LEU A 196 -5.87 -5.89 7.32
C LEU A 196 -7.39 -5.89 7.09
N ASP A 197 -8.13 -6.70 7.85
CA ASP A 197 -9.59 -6.71 7.78
C ASP A 197 -10.19 -5.40 8.29
N ALA A 198 -9.58 -4.79 9.31
CA ALA A 198 -10.04 -3.54 9.90
C ALA A 198 -9.70 -2.29 9.08
N VAL A 199 -8.48 -2.24 8.53
CA VAL A 199 -7.93 -1.04 7.87
C VAL A 199 -8.14 -1.09 6.35
N GLY A 200 -8.19 -2.29 5.77
CA GLY A 200 -8.37 -2.47 4.33
C GLY A 200 -7.07 -2.68 3.56
N SER A 201 -6.94 -2.07 2.37
CA SER A 201 -5.87 -2.39 1.43
C SER A 201 -4.90 -1.24 1.13
N ASP A 202 -5.15 -0.05 1.66
CA ASP A 202 -4.28 1.10 1.48
C ASP A 202 -3.03 0.97 2.36
N LEU A 203 -1.84 1.00 1.74
CA LEU A 203 -0.59 0.78 2.48
C LEU A 203 -0.23 1.94 3.41
N ARG A 204 -0.66 3.17 3.11
CA ARG A 204 -0.43 4.32 4.00
C ARG A 204 -1.26 4.18 5.27
N GLU A 205 -2.53 3.80 5.11
CA GLU A 205 -3.42 3.53 6.26
C GLU A 205 -2.92 2.35 7.09
N ILE A 206 -2.50 1.27 6.44
CA ILE A 206 -1.92 0.10 7.12
C ILE A 206 -0.65 0.50 7.90
N ALA A 207 0.27 1.25 7.28
CA ALA A 207 1.50 1.69 7.94
C ALA A 207 1.22 2.62 9.14
N ALA A 208 0.27 3.56 8.99
CA ALA A 208 -0.16 4.44 10.08
C ALA A 208 -0.77 3.63 11.23
N ALA A 209 -1.60 2.63 10.89
CA ALA A 209 -2.21 1.73 11.85
C ALA A 209 -1.18 0.90 12.63
N CYS A 210 -0.18 0.35 11.94
CA CYS A 210 0.92 -0.37 12.59
C CYS A 210 1.72 0.54 13.52
N SER A 211 2.03 1.75 13.08
CA SER A 211 2.76 2.73 13.89
C SER A 211 2.00 3.08 15.16
N GLN A 212 0.69 3.34 15.03
CA GLN A 212 -0.16 3.70 16.16
C GLN A 212 -0.30 2.56 17.17
N LEU A 213 -0.61 1.33 16.70
CA LEU A 213 -0.64 0.16 17.58
C LEU A 213 0.69 -0.09 18.27
N SER A 214 1.80 0.14 17.58
CA SER A 214 3.14 -0.03 18.14
C SER A 214 3.44 0.96 19.25
N ALA A 215 2.90 2.18 19.17
CA ALA A 215 3.05 3.22 20.18
C ALA A 215 2.14 3.01 21.40
N ASP A 216 0.90 2.58 21.17
CA ASP A 216 -0.14 2.59 22.21
C ASP A 216 -0.30 1.25 22.94
N VAL A 217 0.11 0.13 22.33
CA VAL A 217 -0.02 -1.20 22.93
C VAL A 217 1.27 -1.61 23.61
N GLU A 218 1.25 -1.84 24.90
CA GLU A 218 2.37 -2.40 25.63
C GLU A 218 2.47 -3.93 25.42
N GLY A 219 3.68 -4.46 25.32
CA GLY A 219 3.93 -5.90 25.18
C GLY A 219 3.57 -6.47 23.81
N HIS A 220 2.96 -7.63 23.75
CA HIS A 220 2.61 -8.35 22.53
C HIS A 220 1.35 -7.77 21.86
N ILE A 221 1.40 -7.58 20.53
CA ILE A 221 0.25 -7.12 19.76
C ILE A 221 -0.54 -8.35 19.28
N GLY A 222 -1.53 -8.75 20.09
CA GLY A 222 -2.44 -9.85 19.79
C GLY A 222 -3.71 -9.38 19.04
N GLU A 223 -4.48 -10.34 18.51
CA GLU A 223 -5.75 -10.08 17.81
C GLU A 223 -6.73 -9.28 18.66
N GLU A 224 -6.77 -9.53 19.96
CA GLU A 224 -7.62 -8.79 20.91
C GLU A 224 -7.22 -7.32 21.03
N ALA A 225 -5.91 -7.01 21.02
CA ALA A 225 -5.42 -5.64 21.04
C ALA A 225 -5.83 -4.88 19.77
N VAL A 226 -5.67 -5.51 18.62
CA VAL A 226 -6.11 -4.96 17.32
C VAL A 226 -7.62 -4.73 17.33
N SER A 227 -8.39 -5.74 17.75
CA SER A 227 -9.86 -5.63 17.83
C SER A 227 -10.30 -4.50 18.74
N ARG A 228 -9.70 -4.38 19.92
CA ARG A 228 -10.01 -3.31 20.89
C ARG A 228 -9.71 -1.94 20.33
N TYR A 229 -8.57 -1.80 19.67
CA TYR A 229 -8.11 -0.51 19.12
C TYR A 229 -8.91 -0.06 17.89
N TYR A 230 -9.26 -1.00 17.02
CA TYR A 230 -10.01 -0.75 15.79
C TYR A 230 -11.49 -1.11 15.90
N HIS A 231 -11.98 -1.44 17.11
CA HIS A 231 -13.38 -1.79 17.34
C HIS A 231 -14.34 -0.76 16.72
N GLY A 232 -14.04 0.52 16.89
CA GLY A 232 -14.83 1.61 16.31
C GLY A 232 -14.70 1.79 14.78
N ARG A 233 -13.57 1.37 14.16
CA ARG A 233 -13.32 1.52 12.71
C ARG A 233 -13.63 0.26 11.92
N ALA A 234 -13.26 -0.92 12.44
CA ALA A 234 -13.58 -2.20 11.82
C ALA A 234 -15.08 -2.47 11.86
N GLU A 235 -15.73 -2.11 12.95
CA GLU A 235 -17.17 -2.23 13.11
C GLU A 235 -17.97 -1.28 12.22
N ALA A 236 -17.41 -0.13 11.89
CA ALA A 236 -18.01 0.84 10.97
C ALA A 236 -17.75 0.53 9.48
N SER A 237 -17.07 -0.56 9.14
CA SER A 237 -16.85 -0.90 7.74
C SER A 237 -18.12 -1.50 7.13
N GLY A 238 -18.41 -1.14 5.88
CA GLY A 238 -19.53 -1.76 5.14
C GLY A 238 -19.40 -3.28 5.04
N PHE A 239 -18.19 -3.83 5.15
CA PHE A 239 -17.93 -5.27 5.18
C PHE A 239 -18.41 -5.92 6.47
N THR A 240 -18.25 -5.27 7.63
CA THR A 240 -18.79 -5.79 8.90
C THR A 240 -20.33 -5.82 8.87
N VAL A 241 -20.95 -4.77 8.34
CA VAL A 241 -22.41 -4.75 8.11
C VAL A 241 -22.82 -5.94 7.24
N SER A 242 -22.11 -6.17 6.14
CA SER A 242 -22.36 -7.28 5.21
C SER A 242 -22.21 -8.64 5.89
N ASP A 243 -21.13 -8.86 6.62
CA ASP A 243 -20.86 -10.12 7.32
C ASP A 243 -21.95 -10.43 8.33
N ARG A 244 -22.36 -9.47 9.15
CA ARG A 244 -23.46 -9.64 10.13
C ARG A 244 -24.80 -9.92 9.44
N ALA A 245 -25.07 -9.27 8.30
CA ALA A 245 -26.29 -9.51 7.54
C ALA A 245 -26.34 -10.94 6.97
N VAL A 246 -25.26 -11.42 6.35
CA VAL A 246 -25.20 -12.78 5.79
C VAL A 246 -25.11 -13.88 6.87
N GLU A 247 -24.61 -13.56 8.06
CA GLU A 247 -24.64 -14.43 9.24
C GLU A 247 -26.05 -14.54 9.87
N GLY A 248 -27.01 -13.70 9.44
CA GLY A 248 -28.35 -13.67 9.99
C GLY A 248 -28.48 -12.88 11.31
N ARG A 249 -27.44 -12.14 11.68
CA ARG A 249 -27.36 -11.36 12.94
C ARG A 249 -27.96 -9.97 12.73
N LEU A 250 -29.30 -9.90 12.64
CA LEU A 250 -30.02 -8.67 12.28
C LEU A 250 -29.70 -7.49 13.22
N ALA A 251 -29.76 -7.72 14.54
CA ALA A 251 -29.52 -6.65 15.51
C ALA A 251 -28.12 -6.04 15.33
N ASP A 252 -27.12 -6.88 15.24
CA ASP A 252 -25.72 -6.46 15.08
C ASP A 252 -25.50 -5.77 13.72
N ALA A 253 -26.10 -6.29 12.64
CA ALA A 253 -26.00 -5.67 11.32
C ALA A 253 -26.60 -4.26 11.29
N LEU A 254 -27.73 -4.05 11.96
CA LEU A 254 -28.38 -2.73 12.06
C LEU A 254 -27.60 -1.76 12.96
N GLU A 255 -27.01 -2.26 14.06
CA GLU A 255 -26.14 -1.48 14.92
C GLU A 255 -24.92 -1.00 14.15
N GLN A 256 -24.25 -1.91 13.45
CA GLN A 256 -23.10 -1.61 12.62
C GLN A 256 -23.43 -0.65 11.47
N LEU A 257 -24.61 -0.79 10.87
CA LEU A 257 -25.07 0.15 9.85
C LEU A 257 -25.20 1.57 10.41
N ARG A 258 -25.86 1.72 11.56
CA ARG A 258 -26.04 3.04 12.19
C ARG A 258 -24.72 3.68 12.55
N TRP A 259 -23.83 2.88 13.09
CA TRP A 259 -22.47 3.33 13.40
C TRP A 259 -21.70 3.76 12.14
N ALA A 260 -21.73 2.93 11.09
CA ALA A 260 -21.08 3.25 9.82
C ALA A 260 -21.58 4.58 9.22
N LEU A 261 -22.90 4.79 9.23
CA LEU A 261 -23.51 6.04 8.75
C LEU A 261 -23.17 7.23 9.64
N ALA A 262 -23.16 7.06 10.96
CA ALA A 262 -22.81 8.11 11.92
C ALA A 262 -21.33 8.53 11.82
N THR A 263 -20.45 7.61 11.45
CA THR A 263 -19.01 7.87 11.22
C THR A 263 -18.70 8.35 9.79
N GLY A 264 -19.73 8.58 8.97
CA GLY A 264 -19.61 9.18 7.64
C GLY A 264 -19.28 8.19 6.51
N VAL A 265 -19.44 6.87 6.72
CA VAL A 265 -19.27 5.90 5.63
C VAL A 265 -20.35 6.12 4.57
N PRO A 266 -19.98 6.39 3.30
CA PRO A 266 -20.94 6.61 2.24
C PRO A 266 -21.88 5.41 2.03
N PRO A 267 -23.21 5.62 1.94
CA PRO A 267 -24.20 4.55 1.74
C PRO A 267 -23.89 3.64 0.54
N VAL A 268 -23.34 4.19 -0.54
CA VAL A 268 -22.94 3.45 -1.74
C VAL A 268 -21.84 2.41 -1.43
N LEU A 269 -20.89 2.73 -0.54
CA LEU A 269 -19.84 1.78 -0.14
C LEU A 269 -20.41 0.63 0.69
N ILE A 270 -21.37 0.91 1.57
CA ILE A 270 -22.06 -0.13 2.36
C ILE A 270 -22.87 -1.05 1.44
N THR A 271 -23.58 -0.50 0.46
CA THR A 271 -24.31 -1.30 -0.54
C THR A 271 -23.34 -2.17 -1.36
N SER A 272 -22.22 -1.61 -1.79
CA SER A 272 -21.20 -2.35 -2.51
C SER A 272 -20.64 -3.52 -1.69
N ALA A 273 -20.43 -3.33 -0.40
CA ALA A 273 -19.97 -4.39 0.51
C ALA A 273 -21.03 -5.49 0.68
N LEU A 274 -22.32 -5.13 0.84
CA LEU A 274 -23.43 -6.09 0.86
C LEU A 274 -23.49 -6.89 -0.44
N ALA A 275 -23.35 -6.22 -1.60
CA ALA A 275 -23.33 -6.87 -2.90
C ALA A 275 -22.16 -7.87 -3.04
N GLN A 276 -20.97 -7.50 -2.59
CA GLN A 276 -19.80 -8.37 -2.62
C GLN A 276 -19.98 -9.58 -1.71
N GLY A 277 -20.50 -9.38 -0.49
CA GLY A 277 -20.76 -10.47 0.46
C GLY A 277 -21.74 -11.51 -0.09
N VAL A 278 -22.90 -11.05 -0.57
CA VAL A 278 -23.93 -11.96 -1.13
C VAL A 278 -23.46 -12.64 -2.43
N ARG A 279 -22.72 -11.92 -3.32
CA ARG A 279 -22.13 -12.54 -4.51
C ARG A 279 -21.10 -13.61 -4.16
N LEU A 280 -20.29 -13.37 -3.13
CA LEU A 280 -19.30 -14.33 -2.67
C LEU A 280 -19.97 -15.58 -2.10
N LEU A 281 -21.05 -15.41 -1.32
CA LEU A 281 -21.92 -16.51 -0.88
C LEU A 281 -22.40 -17.36 -2.07
N GLY A 282 -22.94 -16.72 -3.11
CA GLY A 282 -23.41 -17.38 -4.31
C GLY A 282 -22.31 -18.15 -5.05
N ARG A 283 -21.15 -17.56 -5.24
CA ARG A 283 -20.00 -18.21 -5.91
C ARG A 283 -19.49 -19.41 -5.13
N VAL A 284 -19.34 -19.29 -3.83
CA VAL A 284 -18.86 -20.40 -2.98
C VAL A 284 -19.92 -21.49 -2.85
N GLY A 285 -21.21 -21.12 -2.78
CA GLY A 285 -22.34 -22.05 -2.72
C GLY A 285 -22.54 -22.86 -4.01
N ALA A 286 -22.25 -22.26 -5.17
CA ALA A 286 -22.32 -22.91 -6.48
C ALA A 286 -21.11 -23.81 -6.79
N ALA A 287 -20.05 -23.73 -5.99
CA ALA A 287 -18.85 -24.51 -6.24
C ALA A 287 -19.06 -26.02 -6.01
N PRO A 288 -18.39 -26.90 -6.79
CA PRO A 288 -18.47 -28.33 -6.60
C PRO A 288 -18.09 -28.76 -5.19
N ARG A 289 -18.90 -29.66 -4.59
CA ARG A 289 -18.61 -30.22 -3.27
C ARG A 289 -17.28 -30.96 -3.28
N GLY A 290 -16.41 -30.71 -2.33
CA GLY A 290 -15.11 -31.38 -2.19
C GLY A 290 -13.89 -30.60 -2.68
N LYS A 291 -14.04 -29.47 -3.38
CA LYS A 291 -12.90 -28.58 -3.65
C LYS A 291 -12.38 -28.00 -2.35
N ASN A 292 -11.05 -28.03 -2.14
CA ASN A 292 -10.42 -27.35 -1.01
C ASN A 292 -10.46 -25.82 -1.19
N SER A 293 -10.33 -25.08 -0.10
CA SER A 293 -10.43 -23.62 -0.11
C SER A 293 -9.32 -22.96 -0.93
N ALA A 294 -8.13 -23.57 -0.99
CA ALA A 294 -7.02 -23.07 -1.79
C ALA A 294 -7.28 -23.16 -3.30
N ALA A 295 -7.86 -24.28 -3.77
CA ALA A 295 -8.23 -24.44 -5.18
C ALA A 295 -9.38 -23.50 -5.58
N LEU A 296 -10.34 -23.29 -4.68
CA LEU A 296 -11.47 -22.41 -4.93
C LEU A 296 -11.07 -20.91 -4.88
N ALA A 297 -10.04 -20.57 -4.13
CA ALA A 297 -9.53 -19.21 -3.98
C ALA A 297 -9.19 -18.56 -5.32
N ALA A 298 -8.55 -19.31 -6.23
CA ALA A 298 -8.18 -18.81 -7.55
C ALA A 298 -9.39 -18.56 -8.46
N GLU A 299 -10.43 -19.40 -8.38
CA GLU A 299 -11.65 -19.28 -9.20
C GLU A 299 -12.56 -18.15 -8.71
N VAL A 300 -12.67 -18.00 -7.40
CA VAL A 300 -13.60 -17.07 -6.75
C VAL A 300 -12.97 -15.69 -6.57
N GLY A 301 -11.63 -15.61 -6.64
CA GLY A 301 -10.91 -14.35 -6.43
C GLY A 301 -10.93 -13.87 -4.97
N ALA A 302 -10.99 -14.81 -4.01
CA ALA A 302 -10.97 -14.54 -2.58
C ALA A 302 -9.94 -15.40 -1.86
N PRO A 303 -9.31 -14.93 -0.77
CA PRO A 303 -8.32 -15.71 -0.03
C PRO A 303 -8.95 -16.99 0.56
N PRO A 304 -8.16 -18.08 0.75
CA PRO A 304 -8.66 -19.35 1.28
C PRO A 304 -9.41 -19.22 2.61
N TRP A 305 -8.89 -18.43 3.54
CA TRP A 305 -9.52 -18.20 4.85
C TRP A 305 -10.92 -17.55 4.72
N LYS A 306 -11.08 -16.63 3.75
CA LYS A 306 -12.39 -15.99 3.50
C LYS A 306 -13.39 -16.98 2.92
N ILE A 307 -12.92 -17.92 2.09
CA ILE A 307 -13.76 -19.02 1.58
C ILE A 307 -14.22 -19.94 2.70
N ASP A 308 -13.33 -20.26 3.65
CA ASP A 308 -13.69 -21.07 4.83
C ASP A 308 -14.73 -20.36 5.70
N ARG A 309 -14.60 -19.07 5.89
CA ARG A 309 -15.59 -18.25 6.58
C ARG A 309 -16.93 -18.25 5.84
N VAL A 310 -16.92 -18.03 4.54
CA VAL A 310 -18.14 -18.04 3.72
C VAL A 310 -18.82 -19.42 3.72
N ARG A 311 -18.07 -20.52 3.76
CA ARG A 311 -18.63 -21.87 3.93
C ARG A 311 -19.35 -22.02 5.26
N GLN A 312 -18.87 -21.38 6.32
CA GLN A 312 -19.58 -21.35 7.60
C GLN A 312 -20.85 -20.49 7.50
N GLN A 313 -20.77 -19.34 6.85
CA GLN A 313 -21.91 -18.44 6.62
C GLN A 313 -22.99 -19.10 5.77
N LEU A 314 -22.63 -19.95 4.80
CA LEU A 314 -23.56 -20.71 3.97
C LEU A 314 -24.45 -21.68 4.73
N ARG A 315 -24.10 -22.02 5.97
CA ARG A 315 -24.99 -22.83 6.83
C ARG A 315 -26.26 -22.03 7.14
N GLY A 316 -27.39 -22.49 6.65
CA GLY A 316 -28.67 -21.81 6.78
C GLY A 316 -29.01 -20.91 5.58
N TRP A 317 -28.38 -21.12 4.43
CA TRP A 317 -28.75 -20.48 3.17
C TRP A 317 -29.15 -21.53 2.14
N ALA A 318 -30.37 -21.41 1.62
CA ALA A 318 -30.80 -22.12 0.44
C ALA A 318 -30.37 -21.33 -0.84
N PRO A 319 -30.14 -22.00 -1.97
CA PRO A 319 -29.77 -21.33 -3.23
C PRO A 319 -30.77 -20.24 -3.65
N GLU A 320 -32.06 -20.48 -3.43
CA GLU A 320 -33.15 -19.55 -3.71
C GLU A 320 -33.08 -18.31 -2.82
N GLY A 321 -32.70 -18.46 -1.54
CA GLY A 321 -32.50 -17.36 -0.61
C GLY A 321 -31.31 -16.48 -1.01
N VAL A 322 -30.22 -17.07 -1.50
CA VAL A 322 -29.07 -16.32 -2.04
C VAL A 322 -29.49 -15.50 -3.28
N ALA A 323 -30.27 -16.10 -4.18
CA ALA A 323 -30.79 -15.42 -5.37
C ALA A 323 -31.70 -14.22 -5.00
N GLN A 324 -32.59 -14.42 -4.02
CA GLN A 324 -33.43 -13.34 -3.51
C GLN A 324 -32.62 -12.22 -2.84
N ALA A 325 -31.60 -12.57 -2.05
CA ALA A 325 -30.74 -11.59 -1.41
C ALA A 325 -29.95 -10.75 -2.46
N LEU A 326 -29.54 -11.34 -3.58
CA LEU A 326 -28.93 -10.61 -4.69
C LEU A 326 -29.89 -9.59 -5.32
N GLN A 327 -31.16 -9.95 -5.48
CA GLN A 327 -32.19 -9.00 -5.96
C GLN A 327 -32.41 -7.86 -4.97
N VAL A 328 -32.51 -8.18 -3.69
CA VAL A 328 -32.65 -7.15 -2.63
C VAL A 328 -31.50 -6.14 -2.65
N VAL A 329 -30.27 -6.62 -2.82
CA VAL A 329 -29.09 -5.72 -2.90
C VAL A 329 -29.13 -4.87 -4.17
N ALA A 330 -29.54 -5.44 -5.31
CA ALA A 330 -29.65 -4.69 -6.56
C ALA A 330 -30.73 -3.59 -6.47
N GLU A 331 -31.86 -3.87 -5.84
CA GLU A 331 -32.89 -2.87 -5.57
C GLU A 331 -32.40 -1.74 -4.66
N ALA A 332 -31.65 -2.09 -3.60
CA ALA A 332 -31.06 -1.12 -2.69
C ALA A 332 -30.01 -0.23 -3.39
N ASP A 333 -29.17 -0.81 -4.25
CA ASP A 333 -28.18 -0.08 -5.03
C ASP A 333 -28.85 0.94 -5.97
N ALA A 334 -29.89 0.53 -6.67
CA ALA A 334 -30.66 1.42 -7.54
C ALA A 334 -31.31 2.57 -6.75
N GLN A 335 -31.87 2.29 -5.57
CA GLN A 335 -32.48 3.32 -4.73
C GLN A 335 -31.45 4.31 -4.18
N ILE A 336 -30.28 3.85 -3.77
CA ILE A 336 -29.23 4.71 -3.19
C ILE A 336 -28.57 5.59 -4.27
N LYS A 337 -28.46 5.10 -5.49
CA LYS A 337 -27.94 5.84 -6.63
C LYS A 337 -28.96 6.76 -7.28
N GLY A 338 -30.24 6.46 -7.14
CA GLY A 338 -31.36 7.21 -7.70
C GLY A 338 -32.17 7.85 -6.57
N GLU A 339 -31.82 9.02 -6.10
CA GLU A 339 -32.63 9.93 -5.26
C GLU A 339 -33.53 9.29 -4.17
N ALA A 340 -33.04 8.30 -3.44
CA ALA A 340 -33.77 7.83 -2.27
C ALA A 340 -33.85 8.97 -1.23
N ALA A 341 -35.05 9.31 -0.78
CA ALA A 341 -35.29 10.33 0.24
C ALA A 341 -34.53 10.05 1.55
N SER A 342 -34.18 8.79 1.81
CA SER A 342 -33.35 8.37 2.94
C SER A 342 -32.51 7.13 2.58
N PRO A 343 -31.24 7.31 2.20
CA PRO A 343 -30.33 6.18 1.92
C PRO A 343 -30.16 5.24 3.12
N GLY A 344 -30.13 5.76 4.34
CA GLY A 344 -30.03 4.96 5.56
C GLY A 344 -31.23 4.02 5.73
N PHE A 345 -32.44 4.49 5.48
CA PHE A 345 -33.64 3.65 5.54
C PHE A 345 -33.65 2.56 4.45
N ALA A 346 -33.17 2.89 3.24
CA ALA A 346 -33.03 1.91 2.16
C ALA A 346 -32.10 0.78 2.56
N LEU A 347 -30.95 1.09 3.19
CA LEU A 347 -30.02 0.12 3.72
C LEU A 347 -30.59 -0.72 4.87
N GLU A 348 -31.26 -0.11 5.85
CA GLU A 348 -31.91 -0.86 6.93
C GLU A 348 -32.94 -1.86 6.39
N ARG A 349 -33.75 -1.45 5.42
CA ARG A 349 -34.72 -2.32 4.77
C ARG A 349 -34.08 -3.44 4.00
N ALA A 350 -32.99 -3.15 3.28
CA ALA A 350 -32.23 -4.16 2.54
C ALA A 350 -31.66 -5.22 3.48
N ILE A 351 -31.01 -4.81 4.58
CA ILE A 351 -30.45 -5.71 5.58
C ILE A 351 -31.52 -6.62 6.19
N ARG A 352 -32.69 -6.09 6.56
CA ARG A 352 -33.79 -6.89 7.07
C ARG A 352 -34.26 -7.95 6.08
N ARG A 353 -34.39 -7.56 4.81
CA ARG A 353 -34.78 -8.48 3.73
C ARG A 353 -33.70 -9.53 3.44
N ILE A 354 -32.42 -9.17 3.45
CA ILE A 354 -31.31 -10.11 3.28
C ILE A 354 -31.33 -11.17 4.39
N VAL A 355 -31.47 -10.73 5.65
CA VAL A 355 -31.56 -11.65 6.78
C VAL A 355 -32.79 -12.56 6.68
N ALA A 356 -33.93 -12.05 6.20
CA ALA A 356 -35.13 -12.84 5.99
C ALA A 356 -35.04 -13.86 4.84
N CYS A 357 -34.09 -13.69 3.89
CA CYS A 357 -33.80 -14.66 2.83
C CYS A 357 -33.01 -15.88 3.34
N ARG A 358 -32.51 -15.82 4.56
CA ARG A 358 -31.82 -16.93 5.21
C ARG A 358 -32.87 -17.86 5.85
N SER A 359 -32.93 -19.08 5.39
CA SER A 359 -33.87 -20.12 5.86
C SER A 359 -33.31 -20.90 7.03
#